data_e7bf3b0f90dd4fa49642ec4933381203
#
_entry.id   e7bf3b0f90dd4fa49642ec4933381203
#
_cell.length_a   1.000
_cell.length_b   1.000
_cell.length_c   1.000
_cell.angle_alpha   90.00
_cell.angle_beta   90.00
_cell.angle_gamma   90.00
#
_symmetry.space_group_name_H-M   'P 1'
#
loop_
_entity.id
_entity.type
_entity.pdbx_description
1 polymer ?
#
loop_
_entity_poly.entity_id
_entity_poly.type
_entity_poly.pdbx_seq_one_letter_code
_entity_poly.pdbx_strand_id
1 'polypeptide(L)'
;MKKWVFGALLVVASGVLLAGCGLGTDTGASSDALTKDGKDVKTIVVGTGTQFPNICFIDDKGDLTGYDVELVKALDKKLPQYKFEFKTMDFSNLLLSLQTNKIDFVAHQMEVNDERKEKFLFNKEPYNVFPLQVAVNEKNTDIKSVADLAGKTAIVSATSNSAVYLEKYNKEHGDKINIVYSGTGNNDATNQIRTGRADATITTPFAVKLLNEQADAQQKVVGEPVLNSKVFFLLRKNESQLSDDLDGALKELKEEGVVSKLSKKWLGADYSVDF
;
A
#
# COMPACT_ATOMS: atom_id res chain seq x y z
N MET A 1 -67.59 17.75 3.94
CA MET A 1 -68.42 18.78 4.66
C MET A 1 -67.51 19.69 5.45
N LYS A 2 -67.67 20.99 5.19
CA LYS A 2 -67.38 22.17 6.04
C LYS A 2 -65.91 22.38 6.44
N LYS A 3 -65.22 23.33 5.94
CA LYS A 3 -65.32 24.84 5.93
C LYS A 3 -64.38 25.42 7.01
N TRP A 4 -63.38 26.20 6.52
CA TRP A 4 -63.12 27.61 6.72
C TRP A 4 -62.67 28.01 8.13
N VAL A 5 -61.69 28.92 8.40
CA VAL A 5 -61.59 30.34 8.00
C VAL A 5 -60.16 30.84 8.36
N PHE A 6 -59.56 31.54 7.47
CA PHE A 6 -58.89 32.83 7.43
C PHE A 6 -58.45 33.53 8.78
N GLY A 7 -57.27 34.08 8.75
CA GLY A 7 -56.81 35.14 9.63
C GLY A 7 -55.49 35.74 9.11
N ALA A 8 -55.64 36.89 8.45
CA ALA A 8 -54.59 37.62 7.77
C ALA A 8 -54.09 38.83 8.65
N LEU A 9 -52.99 39.44 8.17
CA LEU A 9 -52.44 40.78 8.41
C LEU A 9 -51.61 40.98 9.72
N LEU A 10 -50.49 41.68 9.74
CA LEU A 10 -49.99 42.91 9.06
C LEU A 10 -48.47 43.04 9.24
N VAL A 11 -47.77 43.31 8.24
CA VAL A 11 -46.73 44.26 7.83
C VAL A 11 -46.27 45.26 8.92
N VAL A 12 -44.94 45.35 9.10
CA VAL A 12 -44.21 46.65 9.14
C VAL A 12 -42.81 46.44 8.58
N ALA A 13 -42.48 47.23 7.57
CA ALA A 13 -41.22 47.38 6.90
C ALA A 13 -40.35 48.45 7.60
N SER A 14 -39.03 48.25 7.51
CA SER A 14 -37.98 49.29 7.43
C SER A 14 -36.67 48.52 7.36
N GLY A 15 -35.90 48.42 6.32
CA GLY A 15 -35.37 49.38 5.41
C GLY A 15 -34.03 49.90 5.89
N VAL A 16 -32.89 49.35 5.43
CA VAL A 16 -31.72 50.13 5.01
C VAL A 16 -30.82 49.25 4.12
N LEU A 17 -30.54 49.76 2.97
CA LEU A 17 -29.56 49.33 1.94
C LEU A 17 -28.12 49.46 2.46
N LEU A 18 -27.26 48.51 2.05
CA LEU A 18 -25.96 48.88 1.53
C LEU A 18 -25.44 47.78 0.61
N ALA A 19 -25.16 48.21 -0.59
CA ALA A 19 -24.64 47.43 -1.71
C ALA A 19 -23.16 47.04 -1.50
N GLY A 20 -22.80 45.86 -1.97
CA GLY A 20 -21.44 45.41 -2.07
C GLY A 20 -21.38 44.26 -3.10
N CYS A 21 -21.28 44.61 -4.38
CA CYS A 21 -20.98 43.66 -5.44
C CYS A 21 -19.60 43.02 -5.24
N GLY A 22 -19.56 41.71 -5.27
CA GLY A 22 -18.35 40.92 -5.38
C GLY A 22 -18.70 39.56 -5.93
N LEU A 23 -18.80 39.43 -7.26
CA LEU A 23 -18.76 38.12 -7.92
C LEU A 23 -17.35 37.53 -7.70
N GLY A 24 -17.30 36.47 -6.94
CA GLY A 24 -16.17 35.59 -6.84
C GLY A 24 -16.70 34.17 -6.66
N THR A 25 -16.86 33.45 -7.78
CA THR A 25 -17.08 32.01 -7.77
C THR A 25 -15.74 31.35 -7.39
N ASP A 26 -15.58 31.04 -6.12
CA ASP A 26 -14.54 30.13 -5.67
C ASP A 26 -15.21 28.94 -4.97
N THR A 27 -15.37 27.84 -5.71
CA THR A 27 -15.63 26.52 -5.17
C THR A 27 -14.31 25.94 -4.66
N GLY A 28 -13.75 26.56 -3.65
CA GLY A 28 -12.66 26.02 -2.87
C GLY A 28 -13.22 25.10 -1.80
N ALA A 29 -13.00 23.79 -1.92
CA ALA A 29 -13.18 22.89 -0.79
C ALA A 29 -12.24 23.37 0.33
N SER A 30 -12.82 23.93 1.37
CA SER A 30 -12.12 24.30 2.61
C SER A 30 -11.61 23.01 3.25
N SER A 31 -10.33 22.71 3.08
CA SER A 31 -9.65 21.78 3.97
C SER A 31 -9.50 22.49 5.30
N ASP A 32 -10.21 22.05 6.33
CA ASP A 32 -9.97 22.47 7.71
C ASP A 32 -8.50 22.17 8.05
N ALA A 33 -7.66 23.19 7.99
CA ALA A 33 -6.27 23.10 8.41
C ALA A 33 -6.25 22.92 9.93
N LEU A 34 -5.90 21.71 10.38
CA LEU A 34 -5.68 21.46 11.80
C LEU A 34 -4.39 22.22 12.20
N THR A 35 -4.47 23.08 13.22
CA THR A 35 -3.29 23.75 13.77
C THR A 35 -2.72 22.91 14.91
N LYS A 36 -1.45 22.50 14.81
CA LYS A 36 -0.66 21.97 15.90
C LYS A 36 0.40 23.01 16.25
N ASP A 37 0.40 23.51 17.48
CA ASP A 37 1.31 24.57 17.94
C ASP A 37 1.29 25.86 17.11
N GLY A 38 0.11 26.26 16.56
CA GLY A 38 -0.05 27.49 15.77
C GLY A 38 0.51 27.44 14.34
N LYS A 39 0.85 26.26 13.82
CA LYS A 39 1.26 26.03 12.43
C LYS A 39 0.19 25.23 11.69
N ASP A 40 -0.05 25.60 10.44
CA ASP A 40 -0.92 24.84 9.54
C ASP A 40 -0.31 23.44 9.32
N VAL A 41 -1.04 22.39 9.67
CA VAL A 41 -0.66 21.00 9.48
C VAL A 41 -1.35 20.47 8.22
N LYS A 42 -0.56 20.04 7.24
CA LYS A 42 -1.08 19.42 6.01
C LYS A 42 -1.46 17.96 6.27
N THR A 43 -2.72 17.59 6.03
CA THR A 43 -3.13 16.19 6.04
C THR A 43 -2.60 15.49 4.81
N ILE A 44 -1.98 14.32 5.01
CA ILE A 44 -1.44 13.44 3.97
C ILE A 44 -2.16 12.10 4.06
N VAL A 45 -2.79 11.69 2.98
CA VAL A 45 -3.54 10.43 2.91
C VAL A 45 -2.64 9.31 2.44
N VAL A 46 -2.41 8.32 3.29
CA VAL A 46 -1.54 7.17 3.05
C VAL A 46 -2.35 5.96 2.59
N GLY A 47 -2.13 5.50 1.37
CA GLY A 47 -2.75 4.27 0.86
C GLY A 47 -2.01 3.02 1.34
N THR A 48 -2.76 2.05 1.89
CA THR A 48 -2.22 0.75 2.30
C THR A 48 -3.30 -0.34 2.23
N GLY A 49 -2.92 -1.60 2.47
CA GLY A 49 -3.84 -2.73 2.54
C GLY A 49 -4.26 -3.08 3.97
N THR A 50 -5.04 -4.17 4.08
CA THR A 50 -5.43 -4.77 5.38
C THR A 50 -5.23 -6.28 5.43
N GLN A 51 -4.67 -6.87 4.38
CA GLN A 51 -4.60 -8.32 4.20
C GLN A 51 -3.20 -8.82 3.87
N PHE A 52 -2.17 -8.02 4.14
CA PHE A 52 -0.80 -8.46 4.02
C PHE A 52 -0.22 -8.68 5.42
N PRO A 53 -0.17 -9.94 5.90
CA PRO A 53 0.26 -10.25 7.26
C PRO A 53 1.60 -9.61 7.62
N ASN A 54 1.68 -9.03 8.80
CA ASN A 54 2.82 -8.34 9.37
C ASN A 54 3.33 -7.09 8.60
N ILE A 55 2.81 -6.83 7.41
CA ILE A 55 3.12 -5.60 6.63
C ILE A 55 2.06 -4.53 6.86
N CYS A 56 0.80 -4.87 6.57
CA CYS A 56 -0.37 -4.02 6.79
C CYS A 56 -1.61 -4.91 6.96
N PHE A 57 -2.13 -4.99 8.17
CA PHE A 57 -3.26 -5.87 8.49
C PHE A 57 -4.07 -5.30 9.67
N ILE A 58 -5.27 -5.83 9.85
CA ILE A 58 -6.09 -5.54 11.01
C ILE A 58 -5.80 -6.59 12.09
N ASP A 59 -5.41 -6.15 13.27
CA ASP A 59 -5.15 -7.03 14.41
C ASP A 59 -6.45 -7.51 15.10
N ASP A 60 -6.30 -8.35 16.11
CA ASP A 60 -7.44 -8.92 16.87
C ASP A 60 -8.25 -7.87 17.64
N LYS A 61 -7.73 -6.63 17.78
CA LYS A 61 -8.43 -5.50 18.41
C LYS A 61 -9.17 -4.63 17.41
N GLY A 62 -9.00 -4.91 16.11
CA GLY A 62 -9.54 -4.11 15.03
C GLY A 62 -8.66 -2.94 14.60
N ASP A 63 -7.43 -2.87 15.08
CA ASP A 63 -6.50 -1.79 14.75
C ASP A 63 -5.65 -2.11 13.52
N LEU A 64 -5.45 -1.11 12.64
CA LEU A 64 -4.53 -1.21 11.53
C LEU A 64 -3.08 -1.14 12.05
N THR A 65 -2.29 -2.16 11.74
CA THR A 65 -0.92 -2.33 12.21
C THR A 65 -0.05 -3.10 11.20
N GLY A 66 1.20 -3.34 11.53
CA GLY A 66 2.19 -4.04 10.71
C GLY A 66 3.40 -3.16 10.40
N TYR A 67 4.40 -3.72 9.72
CA TYR A 67 5.69 -3.06 9.47
C TYR A 67 5.53 -1.69 8.78
N ASP A 68 4.84 -1.65 7.64
CA ASP A 68 4.67 -0.41 6.88
C ASP A 68 3.83 0.62 7.66
N VAL A 69 2.78 0.15 8.35
CA VAL A 69 1.90 1.00 9.15
C VAL A 69 2.64 1.62 10.33
N GLU A 70 3.40 0.83 11.07
CA GLU A 70 4.17 1.32 12.22
C GLU A 70 5.34 2.23 11.78
N LEU A 71 5.94 1.97 10.61
CA LEU A 71 6.95 2.85 10.04
C LEU A 71 6.34 4.23 9.69
N VAL A 72 5.17 4.25 9.05
CA VAL A 72 4.46 5.51 8.74
C VAL A 72 4.07 6.25 10.03
N LYS A 73 3.60 5.55 11.07
CA LYS A 73 3.33 6.15 12.39
C LYS A 73 4.60 6.74 13.03
N ALA A 74 5.77 6.15 12.80
CA ALA A 74 7.05 6.68 13.26
C ALA A 74 7.45 7.94 12.47
N LEU A 75 7.23 7.95 11.15
CA LEU A 75 7.44 9.12 10.29
C LEU A 75 6.51 10.29 10.66
N ASP A 76 5.23 10.03 11.00
CA ASP A 76 4.27 11.04 11.44
C ASP A 76 4.77 11.81 12.68
N LYS A 77 5.47 11.11 13.59
CA LYS A 77 6.08 11.73 14.78
C LYS A 77 7.29 12.60 14.45
N LYS A 78 8.01 12.28 13.38
CA LYS A 78 9.20 13.02 12.92
C LYS A 78 8.84 14.25 12.07
N LEU A 79 7.65 14.27 11.47
CA LEU A 79 7.22 15.28 10.51
C LEU A 79 6.03 16.09 11.04
N PRO A 80 6.24 17.00 12.02
CA PRO A 80 5.13 17.70 12.70
C PRO A 80 4.33 18.64 11.79
N GLN A 81 4.85 18.98 10.61
CA GLN A 81 4.14 19.75 9.57
C GLN A 81 3.09 18.91 8.83
N TYR A 82 3.06 17.60 9.03
CA TYR A 82 2.10 16.67 8.44
C TYR A 82 1.27 15.97 9.50
N LYS A 83 0.09 15.50 9.09
CA LYS A 83 -0.73 14.51 9.78
C LYS A 83 -1.01 13.39 8.80
N PHE A 84 -0.52 12.19 9.07
CA PHE A 84 -0.76 11.05 8.20
C PHE A 84 -2.06 10.34 8.58
N GLU A 85 -2.94 10.16 7.57
CA GLU A 85 -4.21 9.44 7.71
C GLU A 85 -4.24 8.25 6.75
N PHE A 86 -4.48 7.06 7.29
CA PHE A 86 -4.52 5.84 6.49
C PHE A 86 -5.83 5.69 5.74
N LYS A 87 -5.74 5.31 4.47
CA LYS A 87 -6.86 4.87 3.63
C LYS A 87 -6.57 3.47 3.13
N THR A 88 -7.36 2.51 3.62
CA THR A 88 -7.18 1.10 3.29
C THR A 88 -7.95 0.70 2.04
N MET A 89 -7.33 -0.16 1.22
CA MET A 89 -7.92 -0.74 0.01
C MET A 89 -7.15 -1.97 -0.44
N ASP A 90 -7.70 -2.71 -1.39
CA ASP A 90 -6.99 -3.81 -2.03
C ASP A 90 -5.76 -3.30 -2.80
N PHE A 91 -4.68 -4.10 -2.83
CA PHE A 91 -3.43 -3.76 -3.50
C PHE A 91 -3.63 -3.30 -4.95
N SER A 92 -4.48 -3.98 -5.71
CA SER A 92 -4.79 -3.64 -7.11
C SER A 92 -5.38 -2.24 -7.32
N ASN A 93 -5.96 -1.64 -6.27
CA ASN A 93 -6.57 -0.32 -6.33
C ASN A 93 -5.64 0.82 -5.89
N LEU A 94 -4.47 0.51 -5.29
CA LEU A 94 -3.55 1.52 -4.74
C LEU A 94 -3.00 2.45 -5.83
N LEU A 95 -2.52 1.89 -6.94
CA LEU A 95 -1.93 2.69 -8.03
C LEU A 95 -2.95 3.61 -8.69
N LEU A 96 -4.17 3.13 -8.93
CA LEU A 96 -5.25 3.93 -9.49
C LEU A 96 -5.68 5.03 -8.51
N SER A 97 -5.73 4.73 -7.21
CA SER A 97 -6.09 5.71 -6.18
C SER A 97 -5.03 6.81 -6.05
N LEU A 98 -3.75 6.46 -6.17
CA LEU A 98 -2.65 7.42 -6.22
C LEU A 98 -2.75 8.32 -7.47
N GLN A 99 -2.97 7.74 -8.64
CA GLN A 99 -3.09 8.44 -9.90
C GLN A 99 -4.31 9.40 -9.94
N THR A 100 -5.40 9.03 -9.26
CA THR A 100 -6.64 9.83 -9.21
C THR A 100 -6.69 10.77 -7.99
N ASN A 101 -5.57 11.02 -7.32
CA ASN A 101 -5.42 11.92 -6.17
C ASN A 101 -6.32 11.58 -4.97
N LYS A 102 -6.68 10.31 -4.80
CA LYS A 102 -7.44 9.83 -3.64
C LYS A 102 -6.56 9.50 -2.43
N ILE A 103 -5.26 9.36 -2.67
CA ILE A 103 -4.19 9.16 -1.70
C ILE A 103 -2.96 9.96 -2.17
N ASP A 104 -2.07 10.30 -1.24
CA ASP A 104 -0.88 11.09 -1.51
C ASP A 104 0.37 10.24 -1.72
N PHE A 105 0.50 9.15 -0.95
CA PHE A 105 1.52 8.13 -1.20
C PHE A 105 1.03 6.74 -0.77
N VAL A 106 1.78 5.72 -1.20
CA VAL A 106 1.52 4.31 -0.89
C VAL A 106 2.62 3.77 0.02
N ALA A 107 2.22 3.16 1.13
CA ALA A 107 3.04 2.33 2.01
C ALA A 107 2.51 0.90 1.96
N HIS A 108 3.09 0.07 1.08
CA HIS A 108 2.69 -1.32 0.84
C HIS A 108 3.79 -2.10 0.13
N GLN A 109 5.02 -2.07 0.67
CA GLN A 109 6.20 -2.76 0.12
C GLN A 109 6.38 -2.51 -1.39
N MET A 110 6.36 -1.22 -1.81
CA MET A 110 6.41 -0.86 -3.22
C MET A 110 7.82 -0.96 -3.77
N GLU A 111 8.01 -1.91 -4.66
CA GLU A 111 9.23 -2.13 -5.42
C GLU A 111 9.22 -1.31 -6.71
N VAL A 112 10.40 -0.99 -7.20
CA VAL A 112 10.60 -0.23 -8.43
C VAL A 112 10.40 -1.14 -9.65
N ASN A 113 9.65 -0.66 -10.64
CA ASN A 113 9.64 -1.19 -12.01
C ASN A 113 9.45 -0.04 -13.02
N ASP A 114 9.64 -0.31 -14.30
CA ASP A 114 9.66 0.73 -15.33
C ASP A 114 8.29 1.41 -15.49
N GLU A 115 7.19 0.66 -15.45
CA GLU A 115 5.84 1.22 -15.53
C GLU A 115 5.54 2.17 -14.37
N ARG A 116 5.94 1.79 -13.14
CA ARG A 116 5.75 2.64 -11.97
C ARG A 116 6.63 3.87 -12.01
N LYS A 117 7.90 3.75 -12.47
CA LYS A 117 8.81 4.90 -12.66
C LYS A 117 8.26 5.93 -13.65
N GLU A 118 7.62 5.47 -14.71
CA GLU A 118 7.02 6.35 -15.71
C GLU A 118 5.88 7.18 -15.12
N LYS A 119 5.03 6.59 -14.30
CA LYS A 119 3.78 7.19 -13.80
C LYS A 119 3.90 7.89 -12.45
N PHE A 120 4.84 7.48 -11.60
CA PHE A 120 4.92 7.84 -10.20
C PHE A 120 6.33 8.28 -9.80
N LEU A 121 6.43 8.90 -8.63
CA LEU A 121 7.68 9.23 -7.94
C LEU A 121 7.94 8.19 -6.85
N PHE A 122 9.16 7.66 -6.80
CA PHE A 122 9.65 6.94 -5.63
C PHE A 122 10.46 7.89 -4.77
N ASN A 123 10.35 7.78 -3.45
CA ASN A 123 11.34 8.41 -2.58
C ASN A 123 12.72 7.80 -2.83
N LYS A 124 13.79 8.41 -2.33
CA LYS A 124 15.18 8.00 -2.66
C LYS A 124 15.72 6.98 -1.66
N GLU A 125 15.29 7.06 -0.41
CA GLU A 125 15.76 6.22 0.69
C GLU A 125 14.94 4.94 0.79
N PRO A 126 15.47 3.74 0.50
CA PRO A 126 14.75 2.50 0.65
C PRO A 126 14.57 2.18 2.14
N TYR A 127 13.47 1.50 2.50
CA TYR A 127 13.23 1.12 3.90
C TYR A 127 13.24 -0.39 4.14
N ASN A 128 13.27 -1.20 3.08
CA ASN A 128 13.29 -2.65 3.17
C ASN A 128 13.93 -3.29 1.92
N VAL A 129 14.30 -4.57 2.03
CA VAL A 129 14.63 -5.45 0.90
C VAL A 129 13.51 -6.49 0.76
N PHE A 130 13.14 -6.80 -0.47
CA PHE A 130 12.04 -7.69 -0.80
C PHE A 130 12.54 -8.82 -1.72
N PRO A 131 13.15 -9.89 -1.15
CA PRO A 131 13.64 -11.02 -1.93
C PRO A 131 12.45 -11.85 -2.40
N LEU A 132 12.13 -11.80 -3.69
CA LEU A 132 11.09 -12.61 -4.30
C LEU A 132 11.63 -13.97 -4.70
N GLN A 133 10.95 -15.03 -4.29
CA GLN A 133 11.32 -16.41 -4.50
C GLN A 133 10.10 -17.24 -4.92
N VAL A 134 10.30 -18.32 -5.65
CA VAL A 134 9.23 -19.29 -5.94
C VAL A 134 8.81 -19.94 -4.62
N ALA A 135 7.52 -19.93 -4.34
CA ALA A 135 6.93 -20.64 -3.21
C ALA A 135 5.91 -21.67 -3.71
N VAL A 136 5.96 -22.86 -3.14
CA VAL A 136 5.16 -24.02 -3.51
C VAL A 136 4.54 -24.65 -2.25
N ASN A 137 3.61 -25.58 -2.43
CA ASN A 137 3.16 -26.41 -1.32
C ASN A 137 4.35 -27.16 -0.70
N GLU A 138 4.42 -27.29 0.63
CA GLU A 138 5.53 -27.94 1.34
C GLU A 138 5.81 -29.39 0.87
N LYS A 139 4.76 -30.10 0.40
CA LYS A 139 4.84 -31.47 -0.12
C LYS A 139 5.32 -31.54 -1.55
N ASN A 140 5.41 -30.42 -2.26
CA ASN A 140 5.91 -30.38 -3.63
C ASN A 140 7.40 -30.73 -3.67
N THR A 141 7.80 -31.68 -4.51
CA THR A 141 9.19 -32.11 -4.71
C THR A 141 9.72 -31.83 -6.10
N ASP A 142 8.86 -31.42 -7.03
CA ASP A 142 9.13 -31.35 -8.46
C ASP A 142 9.61 -29.98 -8.88
N ILE A 143 9.07 -28.92 -8.26
CA ILE A 143 9.43 -27.54 -8.56
C ILE A 143 10.58 -27.11 -7.66
N LYS A 144 11.71 -26.73 -8.26
CA LYS A 144 12.91 -26.27 -7.56
C LYS A 144 13.36 -24.88 -8.01
N SER A 145 12.80 -24.38 -9.11
CA SER A 145 13.14 -23.08 -9.69
C SER A 145 11.98 -22.54 -10.53
N VAL A 146 12.10 -21.31 -11.04
CA VAL A 146 11.13 -20.76 -12.00
C VAL A 146 11.05 -21.55 -13.30
N ALA A 147 12.15 -22.18 -13.73
CA ALA A 147 12.17 -22.97 -14.96
C ALA A 147 11.25 -24.21 -14.88
N ASP A 148 11.06 -24.77 -13.70
CA ASP A 148 10.20 -25.93 -13.47
C ASP A 148 8.70 -25.58 -13.47
N LEU A 149 8.36 -24.28 -13.60
CA LEU A 149 6.98 -23.81 -13.73
C LEU A 149 6.42 -23.97 -15.14
N ALA A 150 7.22 -24.45 -16.11
CA ALA A 150 6.74 -24.73 -17.46
C ALA A 150 5.60 -25.76 -17.44
N GLY A 151 4.42 -25.38 -17.97
CA GLY A 151 3.19 -26.19 -17.95
C GLY A 151 2.45 -26.17 -16.59
N LYS A 152 2.91 -25.40 -15.61
CA LYS A 152 2.32 -25.26 -14.28
C LYS A 152 1.55 -23.97 -14.15
N THR A 153 0.71 -23.88 -13.11
CA THR A 153 -0.07 -22.69 -12.78
C THR A 153 0.61 -21.91 -11.64
N ALA A 154 1.01 -20.66 -11.95
CA ALA A 154 1.51 -19.72 -10.95
C ALA A 154 0.47 -18.66 -10.65
N ILE A 155 0.14 -18.45 -9.36
CA ILE A 155 -0.83 -17.45 -8.91
C ILE A 155 -0.10 -16.25 -8.28
N VAL A 156 -0.38 -15.05 -8.76
CA VAL A 156 0.22 -13.79 -8.28
C VAL A 156 -0.81 -12.67 -8.23
N SER A 157 -0.55 -11.63 -7.44
CA SER A 157 -1.41 -10.45 -7.46
C SER A 157 -1.18 -9.63 -8.74
N ALA A 158 -2.26 -9.20 -9.37
CA ALA A 158 -2.17 -8.30 -10.52
C ALA A 158 -1.37 -7.03 -10.16
N THR A 159 -0.63 -6.48 -11.12
CA THR A 159 0.24 -5.28 -10.96
C THR A 159 1.40 -5.43 -9.96
N SER A 160 1.61 -6.62 -9.38
CA SER A 160 2.77 -6.90 -8.54
C SER A 160 4.05 -7.09 -9.37
N ASN A 161 5.22 -6.91 -8.76
CA ASN A 161 6.48 -7.24 -9.43
C ASN A 161 6.62 -8.74 -9.70
N SER A 162 5.97 -9.59 -8.92
CA SER A 162 5.87 -11.02 -9.20
C SER A 162 5.14 -11.30 -10.52
N ALA A 163 4.02 -10.58 -10.78
CA ALA A 163 3.31 -10.68 -12.05
C ALA A 163 4.18 -10.19 -13.22
N VAL A 164 4.75 -8.99 -13.09
CA VAL A 164 5.65 -8.41 -14.10
C VAL A 164 6.82 -9.34 -14.42
N TYR A 165 7.42 -9.96 -13.39
CA TYR A 165 8.51 -10.91 -13.56
C TYR A 165 8.06 -12.15 -14.36
N LEU A 166 6.94 -12.77 -14.00
CA LEU A 166 6.43 -13.96 -14.67
C LEU A 166 6.00 -13.67 -16.11
N GLU A 167 5.35 -12.55 -16.35
CA GLU A 167 4.97 -12.11 -17.71
C GLU A 167 6.19 -11.89 -18.59
N LYS A 168 7.23 -11.24 -18.06
CA LYS A 168 8.50 -11.07 -18.75
C LYS A 168 9.18 -12.43 -19.01
N TYR A 169 9.23 -13.29 -17.99
CA TYR A 169 9.80 -14.63 -18.12
C TYR A 169 9.10 -15.45 -19.21
N ASN A 170 7.77 -15.45 -19.23
CA ASN A 170 6.97 -16.10 -20.26
C ASN A 170 7.31 -15.56 -21.66
N LYS A 171 7.30 -14.25 -21.83
CA LYS A 171 7.64 -13.63 -23.12
C LYS A 171 9.03 -14.04 -23.65
N GLU A 172 10.00 -14.21 -22.74
CA GLU A 172 11.37 -14.62 -23.09
C GLU A 172 11.53 -16.13 -23.33
N HIS A 173 10.63 -16.97 -22.75
CA HIS A 173 10.73 -18.42 -22.74
C HIS A 173 9.56 -19.15 -23.43
N GLY A 174 8.70 -18.43 -24.15
CA GLY A 174 7.64 -19.00 -25.00
C GLY A 174 6.33 -19.31 -24.28
N ASP A 175 5.91 -18.46 -23.35
CA ASP A 175 4.57 -18.47 -22.68
C ASP A 175 4.19 -19.83 -22.05
N LYS A 176 5.13 -20.44 -21.37
CA LYS A 176 4.97 -21.80 -20.83
C LYS A 176 4.30 -21.86 -19.46
N ILE A 177 4.33 -20.77 -18.68
CA ILE A 177 3.74 -20.71 -17.34
C ILE A 177 2.31 -20.20 -17.46
N ASN A 178 1.34 -20.93 -16.90
CA ASN A 178 -0.04 -20.44 -16.79
C ASN A 178 -0.14 -19.46 -15.62
N ILE A 179 -0.18 -18.15 -15.92
CA ILE A 179 -0.26 -17.09 -14.92
C ILE A 179 -1.73 -16.84 -14.59
N VAL A 180 -2.09 -16.98 -13.31
CA VAL A 180 -3.41 -16.69 -12.77
C VAL A 180 -3.28 -15.52 -11.81
N TYR A 181 -4.17 -14.55 -11.92
CA TYR A 181 -4.19 -13.42 -11.00
C TYR A 181 -5.11 -13.71 -9.83
N SER A 182 -4.59 -13.58 -8.62
CA SER A 182 -5.36 -13.74 -7.40
C SER A 182 -6.48 -12.68 -7.34
N GLY A 183 -7.61 -13.09 -6.80
CA GLY A 183 -8.67 -12.19 -6.39
C GLY A 183 -8.22 -11.25 -5.24
N THR A 184 -9.16 -10.75 -4.49
CA THR A 184 -8.87 -9.89 -3.34
C THR A 184 -8.26 -10.70 -2.18
N GLY A 185 -7.07 -10.26 -1.74
CA GLY A 185 -6.39 -10.73 -0.54
C GLY A 185 -5.42 -11.91 -0.73
N ASN A 186 -4.40 -11.94 0.16
CA ASN A 186 -3.35 -12.97 0.15
C ASN A 186 -3.87 -14.38 0.44
N ASN A 187 -5.02 -14.51 1.09
CA ASN A 187 -5.60 -15.81 1.43
C ASN A 187 -6.08 -16.60 0.21
N ASP A 188 -6.39 -15.95 -0.91
CA ASP A 188 -6.80 -16.65 -2.13
C ASP A 188 -5.63 -17.46 -2.71
N ALA A 189 -4.47 -16.85 -2.91
CA ALA A 189 -3.27 -17.53 -3.40
C ALA A 189 -2.85 -18.67 -2.45
N THR A 190 -2.86 -18.43 -1.14
CA THR A 190 -2.54 -19.42 -0.12
C THR A 190 -3.45 -20.65 -0.21
N ASN A 191 -4.76 -20.43 -0.31
CA ASN A 191 -5.73 -21.51 -0.43
C ASN A 191 -5.61 -22.28 -1.74
N GLN A 192 -5.32 -21.60 -2.86
CA GLN A 192 -5.16 -22.25 -4.15
C GLN A 192 -3.91 -23.14 -4.20
N ILE A 193 -2.79 -22.72 -3.59
CA ILE A 193 -1.57 -23.54 -3.47
C ILE A 193 -1.81 -24.71 -2.52
N ARG A 194 -2.43 -24.46 -1.37
CA ARG A 194 -2.71 -25.51 -0.38
C ARG A 194 -3.62 -26.62 -0.94
N THR A 195 -4.58 -26.27 -1.78
CA THR A 195 -5.53 -27.20 -2.40
C THR A 195 -5.07 -27.76 -3.75
N GLY A 196 -3.89 -27.36 -4.25
CA GLY A 196 -3.34 -27.81 -5.53
C GLY A 196 -4.05 -27.21 -6.76
N ARG A 197 -4.82 -26.15 -6.61
CA ARG A 197 -5.43 -25.41 -7.73
C ARG A 197 -4.43 -24.50 -8.45
N ALA A 198 -3.42 -24.04 -7.70
CA ALA A 198 -2.21 -23.43 -8.25
C ALA A 198 -1.01 -24.21 -7.76
N ASP A 199 0.03 -24.32 -8.61
CA ASP A 199 1.25 -25.06 -8.30
C ASP A 199 2.25 -24.21 -7.50
N ALA A 200 2.29 -22.90 -7.75
CA ALA A 200 3.27 -21.99 -7.17
C ALA A 200 2.75 -20.55 -7.06
N THR A 201 3.47 -19.76 -6.27
CA THR A 201 3.46 -18.29 -6.31
C THR A 201 4.88 -17.77 -6.30
N ILE A 202 5.06 -16.45 -6.50
CA ILE A 202 6.31 -15.76 -6.23
C ILE A 202 6.09 -14.77 -5.11
N THR A 203 6.78 -14.99 -3.99
CA THR A 203 6.62 -14.22 -2.77
C THR A 203 7.93 -14.21 -1.96
N THR A 204 7.94 -13.59 -0.79
CA THR A 204 9.13 -13.53 0.07
C THR A 204 9.21 -14.69 1.06
N PRO A 205 10.42 -15.11 1.46
CA PRO A 205 10.58 -16.14 2.51
C PRO A 205 9.89 -15.77 3.82
N PHE A 206 9.92 -14.50 4.21
CA PHE A 206 9.27 -14.05 5.44
C PHE A 206 7.74 -14.11 5.33
N ALA A 207 7.16 -13.82 4.15
CA ALA A 207 5.71 -13.96 3.94
C ALA A 207 5.29 -15.42 4.04
N VAL A 208 6.04 -16.35 3.45
CA VAL A 208 5.77 -17.80 3.57
C VAL A 208 5.83 -18.25 5.03
N LYS A 209 6.89 -17.84 5.77
CA LYS A 209 7.00 -18.16 7.19
C LYS A 209 5.77 -17.69 7.98
N LEU A 210 5.39 -16.43 7.80
CA LEU A 210 4.26 -15.83 8.52
C LEU A 210 2.92 -16.46 8.15
N LEU A 211 2.69 -16.75 6.86
CA LEU A 211 1.47 -17.42 6.40
C LEU A 211 1.38 -18.86 6.94
N ASN A 212 2.50 -19.57 7.08
CA ASN A 212 2.54 -20.88 7.72
C ASN A 212 2.19 -20.80 9.22
N GLU A 213 2.71 -19.80 9.92
CA GLU A 213 2.46 -19.60 11.35
C GLU A 213 1.02 -19.15 11.65
N GLN A 214 0.43 -18.30 10.81
CA GLN A 214 -0.84 -17.64 11.09
C GLN A 214 -2.04 -18.27 10.38
N ALA A 215 -1.84 -18.92 9.22
CA ALA A 215 -2.91 -19.42 8.35
C ALA A 215 -2.73 -20.88 7.90
N ASP A 216 -1.78 -21.62 8.47
CA ASP A 216 -1.45 -22.99 8.06
C ASP A 216 -1.33 -23.14 6.54
N ALA A 217 -0.53 -22.24 5.94
CA ALA A 217 -0.41 -22.14 4.49
C ALA A 217 0.25 -23.38 3.85
N GLN A 218 1.02 -24.14 4.62
CA GLN A 218 1.74 -25.36 4.18
C GLN A 218 2.60 -25.09 2.94
N GLN A 219 3.37 -24.01 2.97
CA GLN A 219 4.22 -23.58 1.85
C GLN A 219 5.70 -23.60 2.23
N LYS A 220 6.56 -23.70 1.21
CA LYS A 220 7.99 -23.50 1.30
C LYS A 220 8.49 -22.70 0.10
N VAL A 221 9.56 -21.92 0.29
CA VAL A 221 10.30 -21.32 -0.82
C VAL A 221 11.27 -22.33 -1.42
N VAL A 222 11.52 -22.20 -2.71
CA VAL A 222 12.45 -23.06 -3.47
C VAL A 222 13.32 -22.22 -4.42
N GLY A 223 14.53 -22.68 -4.68
CA GLY A 223 15.51 -22.01 -5.54
C GLY A 223 16.09 -20.74 -4.92
N GLU A 224 16.83 -19.99 -5.73
CA GLU A 224 17.36 -18.68 -5.37
C GLU A 224 16.29 -17.59 -5.58
N PRO A 225 16.43 -16.41 -4.95
CA PRO A 225 15.57 -15.27 -5.24
C PRO A 225 15.61 -14.92 -6.73
N VAL A 226 14.43 -14.82 -7.34
CA VAL A 226 14.27 -14.41 -8.75
C VAL A 226 14.38 -12.89 -8.92
N LEU A 227 14.06 -12.15 -7.87
CA LEU A 227 14.27 -10.71 -7.72
C LEU A 227 14.69 -10.42 -6.29
N ASN A 228 15.58 -9.44 -6.12
CA ASN A 228 15.94 -8.88 -4.82
C ASN A 228 15.82 -7.38 -4.92
N SER A 229 14.64 -6.86 -4.62
CA SER A 229 14.27 -5.49 -4.86
C SER A 229 14.34 -4.66 -3.58
N LYS A 230 14.79 -3.40 -3.72
CA LYS A 230 14.63 -2.40 -2.69
C LYS A 230 13.19 -1.90 -2.66
N VAL A 231 12.70 -1.59 -1.46
CA VAL A 231 11.33 -1.12 -1.22
C VAL A 231 11.33 0.34 -0.84
N PHE A 232 10.37 1.06 -1.39
CA PHE A 232 10.22 2.49 -1.28
C PHE A 232 8.76 2.88 -1.03
N PHE A 233 8.54 4.12 -0.62
CA PHE A 233 7.22 4.74 -0.73
C PHE A 233 7.00 5.19 -2.18
N LEU A 234 5.77 5.08 -2.63
CA LEU A 234 5.37 5.49 -3.98
C LEU A 234 4.45 6.70 -3.89
N LEU A 235 4.84 7.81 -4.52
CA LEU A 235 4.15 9.09 -4.45
C LEU A 235 3.64 9.52 -5.83
N ARG A 236 2.76 10.53 -5.86
CA ARG A 236 2.46 11.25 -7.11
C ARG A 236 3.70 11.98 -7.61
N LYS A 237 3.80 12.16 -8.93
CA LYS A 237 4.95 12.80 -9.59
C LYS A 237 5.29 14.21 -9.08
N ASN A 238 4.30 14.95 -8.61
CA ASN A 238 4.43 16.32 -8.15
C ASN A 238 4.68 16.48 -6.63
N GLU A 239 4.83 15.39 -5.91
CA GLU A 239 5.05 15.41 -4.45
C GLU A 239 6.53 15.33 -4.06
N SER A 240 7.39 16.10 -4.73
CA SER A 240 8.84 16.11 -4.48
C SER A 240 9.21 16.56 -3.06
N GLN A 241 8.51 17.59 -2.52
CA GLN A 241 8.76 18.05 -1.16
C GLN A 241 8.41 16.97 -0.11
N LEU A 242 7.25 16.34 -0.25
CA LEU A 242 6.86 15.23 0.64
C LEU A 242 7.87 14.07 0.54
N SER A 243 8.34 13.76 -0.67
CA SER A 243 9.36 12.74 -0.90
C SER A 243 10.67 13.05 -0.18
N ASP A 244 11.17 14.28 -0.28
CA ASP A 244 12.42 14.71 0.37
C ASP A 244 12.27 14.74 1.91
N ASP A 245 11.10 15.16 2.43
CA ASP A 245 10.80 15.14 3.86
C ASP A 245 10.73 13.70 4.41
N LEU A 246 10.09 12.78 3.67
CA LEU A 246 10.04 11.35 4.02
C LEU A 246 11.46 10.74 4.03
N ASP A 247 12.30 11.07 3.06
CA ASP A 247 13.69 10.60 2.99
C ASP A 247 14.51 11.09 4.18
N GLY A 248 14.38 12.36 4.56
CA GLY A 248 15.06 12.93 5.73
C GLY A 248 14.66 12.21 7.02
N ALA A 249 13.36 12.11 7.27
CA ALA A 249 12.83 11.44 8.46
C ALA A 249 13.18 9.94 8.49
N LEU A 250 13.17 9.27 7.33
CA LEU A 250 13.52 7.85 7.23
C LEU A 250 15.00 7.60 7.56
N LYS A 251 15.92 8.48 7.13
CA LYS A 251 17.34 8.40 7.51
C LYS A 251 17.53 8.54 9.02
N GLU A 252 16.87 9.52 9.65
CA GLU A 252 16.90 9.66 11.12
C GLU A 252 16.39 8.39 11.81
N LEU A 253 15.26 7.84 11.39
CA LEU A 253 14.71 6.60 11.96
C LEU A 253 15.62 5.39 11.77
N LYS A 254 16.38 5.33 10.68
CA LYS A 254 17.42 4.31 10.47
C LYS A 254 18.59 4.48 11.43
N GLU A 255 19.12 5.70 11.56
CA GLU A 255 20.21 6.03 12.47
C GLU A 255 19.84 5.75 13.94
N GLU A 256 18.59 5.98 14.31
CA GLU A 256 18.03 5.64 15.62
C GLU A 256 17.75 4.14 15.81
N GLY A 257 17.93 3.31 14.77
CA GLY A 257 17.66 1.88 14.78
C GLY A 257 16.18 1.50 14.83
N VAL A 258 15.26 2.46 14.61
CA VAL A 258 13.82 2.24 14.64
C VAL A 258 13.40 1.32 13.50
N VAL A 259 13.91 1.55 12.28
CA VAL A 259 13.56 0.74 11.09
C VAL A 259 14.01 -0.71 11.28
N SER A 260 15.25 -0.93 11.77
CA SER A 260 15.79 -2.25 12.11
C SER A 260 14.94 -2.97 13.17
N LYS A 261 14.54 -2.25 14.22
CA LYS A 261 13.69 -2.80 15.28
C LYS A 261 12.32 -3.22 14.77
N LEU A 262 11.70 -2.41 13.90
CA LEU A 262 10.42 -2.73 13.26
C LEU A 262 10.56 -3.93 12.33
N SER A 263 11.63 -3.99 11.51
CA SER A 263 11.91 -5.13 10.64
C SER A 263 12.03 -6.44 11.42
N LYS A 264 12.85 -6.47 12.47
CA LYS A 264 12.99 -7.64 13.35
C LYS A 264 11.68 -8.04 14.00
N LYS A 265 10.91 -7.07 14.49
CA LYS A 265 9.62 -7.33 15.14
C LYS A 265 8.61 -7.96 14.18
N TRP A 266 8.47 -7.40 12.99
CA TRP A 266 7.38 -7.74 12.09
C TRP A 266 7.75 -8.79 11.04
N LEU A 267 9.01 -8.79 10.57
CA LEU A 267 9.47 -9.67 9.49
C LEU A 267 10.33 -10.84 10.01
N GLY A 268 10.66 -10.83 11.30
CA GLY A 268 11.45 -11.89 11.94
C GLY A 268 12.95 -11.79 11.73
N ALA A 269 13.44 -10.88 10.89
CA ALA A 269 14.85 -10.57 10.68
C ALA A 269 15.00 -9.10 10.25
N ASP A 270 16.25 -8.63 10.15
CA ASP A 270 16.53 -7.27 9.71
C ASP A 270 16.66 -7.22 8.18
N TYR A 271 15.60 -6.82 7.51
CA TYR A 271 15.57 -6.56 6.07
C TYR A 271 15.75 -5.08 5.72
N SER A 272 16.12 -4.24 6.69
CA SER A 272 16.33 -2.80 6.50
C SER A 272 17.79 -2.43 6.23
N VAL A 273 18.66 -3.40 6.14
CA VAL A 273 20.11 -3.28 5.90
C VAL A 273 20.52 -4.04 4.65
N ASP A 274 21.76 -3.85 4.19
CA ASP A 274 22.35 -4.55 3.02
C ASP A 274 21.65 -4.24 1.68
N PHE A 275 21.46 -2.94 1.45
CA PHE A 275 20.89 -2.42 0.19
C PHE A 275 21.87 -2.39 -0.98
#